data_d88a393e1a859c1e0027f2547eba40b7
#
_entry.id   d88a393e1a859c1e0027f2547eba40b7
#
_cell.length_a   1.000
_cell.length_b   1.000
_cell.length_c   1.000
_cell.angle_alpha   90.00
_cell.angle_beta   90.00
_cell.angle_gamma   90.00
#
_symmetry.space_group_name_H-M   'P 1'
#
loop_
_entity.id
_entity.type
_entity.pdbx_description
1 polymer ?
#
loop_
_entity_poly.entity_id
_entity_poly.type
_entity_poly.pdbx_seq_one_letter_code
_entity_poly.pdbx_strand_id
1 'polypeptide(L)'
;LVKPFHLFDISLETDGAAAVLVSRSSNHDKGVSILSSTEGHANYPDDILGRRDILNMGITKAGPRALELAGVTTDDIDFAQLYDCFTFIVLRQLEELGFCERGESPDFVADGRIGLGGELPVNTHGGLLSEAHVAGMNHIVEAVRQLRGDCGERQVENAEVGLVTGYGDFGD
;
A
#
# COMPACT_ATOMS: atom_id res chain seq x y z
N LEU A 1 -15.74 9.98 17.26
CA LEU A 1 -15.73 9.19 16.03
C LEU A 1 -17.06 9.35 15.30
N VAL A 2 -17.02 9.44 13.99
CA VAL A 2 -18.18 9.58 13.12
C VAL A 2 -18.61 8.20 12.63
N LYS A 3 -19.87 7.83 12.87
CA LYS A 3 -20.40 6.55 12.35
C LYS A 3 -20.27 6.48 10.83
N PRO A 4 -19.89 5.31 10.25
CA PRO A 4 -19.78 3.99 10.88
C PRO A 4 -18.44 3.66 11.53
N PHE A 5 -17.45 4.54 11.54
CA PHE A 5 -16.08 4.27 12.00
C PHE A 5 -15.99 4.03 13.51
N HIS A 6 -15.13 3.09 13.89
CA HIS A 6 -14.75 2.75 15.25
C HIS A 6 -13.29 3.15 15.52
N LEU A 7 -12.84 2.98 16.76
CA LEU A 7 -11.48 3.37 17.16
C LEU A 7 -10.41 2.63 16.35
N PHE A 8 -10.60 1.36 16.11
CA PHE A 8 -9.65 0.51 15.37
C PHE A 8 -9.70 0.66 13.85
N ASP A 9 -10.59 1.51 13.34
CA ASP A 9 -10.55 1.89 11.92
C ASP A 9 -9.53 2.99 11.63
N ILE A 10 -8.85 3.51 12.66
CA ILE A 10 -7.91 4.63 12.58
C ILE A 10 -6.59 4.21 13.20
N SER A 11 -5.49 4.47 12.50
CA SER A 11 -4.15 4.25 13.05
C SER A 11 -3.88 5.18 14.24
N LEU A 12 -3.19 4.65 15.24
CA LEU A 12 -2.83 5.41 16.43
C LEU A 12 -1.52 6.16 16.21
N GLU A 13 -1.40 7.33 16.82
CA GLU A 13 -0.13 8.06 16.89
C GLU A 13 0.93 7.18 17.58
N THR A 14 2.09 7.10 16.97
CA THR A 14 3.16 6.20 17.43
C THR A 14 4.51 6.89 17.27
N ASP A 15 5.34 6.81 18.29
CA ASP A 15 6.73 7.19 18.22
C ASP A 15 7.52 6.05 17.57
N GLY A 16 8.22 6.35 16.50
CA GLY A 16 8.99 5.35 15.77
C GLY A 16 9.87 5.95 14.68
N ALA A 17 10.77 5.15 14.17
CA ALA A 17 11.58 5.51 13.02
C ALA A 17 11.92 4.27 12.20
N ALA A 18 11.98 4.46 10.89
CA ALA A 18 12.50 3.48 9.95
C ALA A 18 13.50 4.14 9.01
N ALA A 19 14.47 3.39 8.54
CA ALA A 19 15.47 3.88 7.61
C ALA A 19 15.72 2.85 6.51
N VAL A 20 15.84 3.33 5.28
CA VAL A 20 16.24 2.54 4.13
C VAL A 20 17.44 3.18 3.46
N LEU A 21 18.33 2.36 2.96
CA LEU A 21 19.46 2.82 2.16
C LEU A 21 19.18 2.53 0.69
N VAL A 22 19.11 3.59 -0.10
CA VAL A 22 19.01 3.49 -1.56
C VAL A 22 20.37 3.76 -2.16
N SER A 23 20.85 2.84 -2.99
CA SER A 23 22.13 2.97 -3.68
C SER A 23 21.96 2.71 -5.17
N ARG A 24 22.89 3.25 -5.96
CA ARG A 24 22.95 2.95 -7.38
C ARG A 24 23.51 1.54 -7.55
N SER A 25 22.60 0.63 -7.98
CA SER A 25 22.87 -0.73 -8.40
C SER A 25 23.97 -1.49 -7.67
N SER A 26 24.06 -2.66 -7.80
CA SER A 26 23.78 -3.89 -8.49
C SER A 26 24.66 -5.03 -7.98
N ASN A 27 25.51 -4.82 -6.97
CA ASN A 27 26.46 -5.83 -6.51
C ASN A 27 26.23 -6.21 -5.03
N HIS A 28 25.04 -6.03 -4.53
CA HIS A 28 24.68 -6.50 -3.21
C HIS A 28 23.78 -7.73 -3.36
N ASP A 29 24.28 -8.87 -2.96
CA ASP A 29 23.57 -10.16 -3.01
C ASP A 29 22.19 -10.18 -2.33
N LYS A 30 21.85 -9.11 -1.59
CA LYS A 30 20.58 -8.90 -0.90
C LYS A 30 19.89 -7.57 -1.26
N GLY A 31 20.28 -6.96 -2.36
CA GLY A 31 19.62 -5.72 -2.83
C GLY A 31 18.24 -6.03 -3.40
N VAL A 32 17.25 -5.18 -3.10
CA VAL A 32 15.93 -5.20 -3.73
C VAL A 32 15.89 -4.07 -4.76
N SER A 33 15.47 -4.39 -5.98
CA SER A 33 15.38 -3.42 -7.05
C SER A 33 14.10 -2.60 -6.96
N ILE A 34 14.21 -1.27 -7.13
CA ILE A 34 13.06 -0.41 -7.32
C ILE A 34 12.76 -0.41 -8.82
N LEU A 35 11.65 -1.02 -9.22
CA LEU A 35 11.22 -1.10 -10.63
C LEU A 35 10.65 0.24 -11.10
N SER A 36 9.88 0.90 -10.26
CA SER A 36 9.30 2.21 -10.54
C SER A 36 9.03 2.99 -9.25
N SER A 37 8.86 4.30 -9.41
CA SER A 37 8.36 5.18 -8.35
C SER A 37 7.59 6.31 -9.03
N THR A 38 6.38 6.56 -8.56
CA THR A 38 5.49 7.58 -9.12
C THR A 38 4.80 8.34 -8.02
N GLU A 39 4.34 9.51 -8.36
CA GLU A 39 3.56 10.39 -7.50
C GLU A 39 2.34 10.88 -8.28
N GLY A 40 1.24 11.09 -7.61
CA GLY A 40 0.02 11.62 -8.20
C GLY A 40 -0.76 12.43 -7.19
N HIS A 41 -1.38 13.48 -7.66
CA HIS A 41 -2.25 14.32 -6.86
C HIS A 41 -3.70 14.17 -7.30
N ALA A 42 -4.60 14.13 -6.34
CA ALA A 42 -6.03 14.22 -6.60
C ALA A 42 -6.38 15.53 -7.31
N ASN A 43 -7.51 15.56 -7.97
CA ASN A 43 -8.01 16.82 -8.52
C ASN A 43 -8.39 17.74 -7.35
N TYR A 44 -7.89 18.98 -7.36
CA TYR A 44 -8.07 19.94 -6.26
C TYR A 44 -7.52 19.40 -4.93
N PRO A 45 -6.21 19.19 -4.80
CA PRO A 45 -5.62 18.56 -3.62
C PRO A 45 -5.93 19.33 -2.33
N ASP A 46 -5.95 20.66 -2.38
CA ASP A 46 -6.19 21.53 -1.22
C ASP A 46 -7.67 21.79 -0.92
N ASP A 47 -8.60 21.27 -1.72
CA ASP A 47 -10.04 21.49 -1.55
C ASP A 47 -10.86 20.23 -1.79
N ILE A 48 -10.98 19.40 -0.76
CA ILE A 48 -11.80 18.17 -0.82
C ILE A 48 -13.26 18.49 -1.18
N LEU A 49 -13.82 19.57 -0.64
CA LEU A 49 -15.22 19.92 -0.84
C LEU A 49 -15.48 20.42 -2.26
N GLY A 50 -14.49 20.99 -2.92
CA GLY A 50 -14.55 21.43 -4.32
C GLY A 50 -14.39 20.32 -5.33
N ARG A 51 -14.00 19.10 -4.92
CA ARG A 51 -13.84 17.97 -5.82
C ARG A 51 -15.19 17.51 -6.37
N ARG A 52 -15.27 17.29 -7.68
CA ARG A 52 -16.47 16.70 -8.30
C ARG A 52 -16.70 15.27 -7.83
N ASP A 53 -15.64 14.52 -7.66
CA ASP A 53 -15.62 13.19 -7.06
C ASP A 53 -14.74 13.26 -5.79
N ILE A 54 -15.39 13.28 -4.64
CA ILE A 54 -14.74 13.36 -3.33
C ILE A 54 -13.86 12.13 -3.05
N LEU A 55 -14.10 11.02 -3.74
CA LEU A 55 -13.35 9.77 -3.63
C LEU A 55 -12.15 9.72 -4.59
N ASN A 56 -11.94 10.74 -5.41
CA ASN A 56 -10.78 10.81 -6.29
C ASN A 56 -9.50 10.94 -5.47
N MET A 57 -8.56 10.06 -5.71
CA MET A 57 -7.26 9.98 -5.02
C MET A 57 -6.11 10.18 -6.01
N GLY A 58 -4.97 10.62 -5.53
CA GLY A 58 -3.75 10.74 -6.34
C GLY A 58 -3.29 9.40 -6.91
N ILE A 59 -3.51 8.32 -6.18
CA ILE A 59 -3.16 6.95 -6.59
C ILE A 59 -3.86 6.51 -7.89
N THR A 60 -5.03 7.07 -8.20
CA THR A 60 -5.72 6.83 -9.49
C THR A 60 -4.83 7.17 -10.69
N LYS A 61 -3.90 8.11 -10.53
CA LYS A 61 -2.94 8.51 -11.55
C LYS A 61 -1.59 7.82 -11.35
N ALA A 62 -1.13 7.76 -10.11
CA ALA A 62 0.18 7.21 -9.77
C ALA A 62 0.25 5.70 -9.98
N GLY A 63 -0.77 4.95 -9.56
CA GLY A 63 -0.80 3.49 -9.62
C GLY A 63 -0.62 2.93 -11.03
N PRO A 64 -1.52 3.22 -11.98
CA PRO A 64 -1.39 2.73 -13.35
C PRO A 64 -0.06 3.12 -14.00
N ARG A 65 0.43 4.33 -13.73
CA ARG A 65 1.72 4.78 -14.23
C ARG A 65 2.89 4.02 -13.62
N ALA A 66 2.81 3.66 -12.33
CA ALA A 66 3.84 2.86 -11.67
C ALA A 66 3.93 1.47 -12.29
N LEU A 67 2.80 0.80 -12.49
CA LEU A 67 2.72 -0.51 -13.12
C LEU A 67 3.26 -0.47 -14.56
N GLU A 68 2.85 0.51 -15.35
CA GLU A 68 3.35 0.71 -16.72
C GLU A 68 4.88 0.89 -16.76
N LEU A 69 5.43 1.75 -15.91
CA LEU A 69 6.87 2.00 -15.85
C LEU A 69 7.66 0.79 -15.36
N ALA A 70 7.08 -0.01 -14.49
CA ALA A 70 7.66 -1.26 -14.01
C ALA A 70 7.56 -2.39 -15.05
N GLY A 71 6.65 -2.27 -16.02
CA GLY A 71 6.38 -3.30 -17.02
C GLY A 71 5.61 -4.49 -16.45
N VAL A 72 4.78 -4.27 -15.43
CA VAL A 72 3.98 -5.28 -14.75
C VAL A 72 2.50 -4.88 -14.71
N THR A 73 1.64 -5.85 -14.42
CA THR A 73 0.21 -5.67 -14.20
C THR A 73 -0.15 -5.95 -12.75
N THR A 74 -1.39 -5.78 -12.35
CA THR A 74 -1.89 -6.16 -11.03
C THR A 74 -1.76 -7.66 -10.76
N ASP A 75 -1.84 -8.49 -11.79
CA ASP A 75 -1.72 -9.95 -11.69
C ASP A 75 -0.29 -10.42 -11.39
N ASP A 76 0.70 -9.54 -11.60
CA ASP A 76 2.12 -9.83 -11.31
C ASP A 76 2.51 -9.43 -9.87
N ILE A 77 1.59 -8.84 -9.09
CA ILE A 77 1.87 -8.37 -7.72
C ILE A 77 1.63 -9.49 -6.71
N ASP A 78 2.69 -9.94 -6.07
CA ASP A 78 2.65 -11.03 -5.08
C ASP A 78 2.15 -10.57 -3.70
N PHE A 79 2.34 -9.31 -3.36
CA PHE A 79 1.85 -8.70 -2.13
C PHE A 79 1.80 -7.17 -2.23
N ALA A 80 0.99 -6.54 -1.40
CA ALA A 80 0.90 -5.08 -1.35
C ALA A 80 1.05 -4.56 0.09
N GLN A 81 1.85 -3.50 0.24
CA GLN A 81 1.93 -2.72 1.47
C GLN A 81 1.18 -1.41 1.22
N LEU A 82 -0.11 -1.40 1.55
CA LEU A 82 -1.00 -0.28 1.31
C LEU A 82 -1.05 0.64 2.53
N TYR A 83 -0.93 1.94 2.30
CA TYR A 83 -1.01 2.92 3.38
C TYR A 83 -2.38 2.87 4.06
N ASP A 84 -2.40 2.49 5.33
CA ASP A 84 -3.60 2.15 6.08
C ASP A 84 -3.80 3.06 7.30
N CYS A 85 -3.74 4.38 7.09
CA CYS A 85 -4.10 5.32 8.15
C CYS A 85 -5.57 5.18 8.59
N PHE A 86 -6.42 4.68 7.69
CA PHE A 86 -7.80 4.27 7.95
C PHE A 86 -8.11 2.98 7.18
N THR A 87 -8.95 2.11 7.75
CA THR A 87 -9.41 0.89 7.07
C THR A 87 -10.06 1.19 5.72
N PHE A 88 -10.86 2.25 5.65
CA PHE A 88 -11.50 2.70 4.42
C PHE A 88 -10.51 3.05 3.29
N ILE A 89 -9.36 3.61 3.63
CA ILE A 89 -8.34 3.99 2.64
C ILE A 89 -7.75 2.76 1.95
N VAL A 90 -7.61 1.64 2.66
CA VAL A 90 -7.19 0.36 2.04
C VAL A 90 -8.17 -0.08 0.97
N LEU A 91 -9.47 -0.06 1.28
CA LEU A 91 -10.53 -0.43 0.32
C LEU A 91 -10.47 0.45 -0.93
N ARG A 92 -10.31 1.75 -0.73
CA ARG A 92 -10.19 2.70 -1.85
C ARG A 92 -8.96 2.46 -2.71
N GLN A 93 -7.82 2.18 -2.09
CA GLN A 93 -6.61 1.90 -2.84
C GLN A 93 -6.73 0.62 -3.68
N LEU A 94 -7.34 -0.43 -3.16
CA LEU A 94 -7.57 -1.67 -3.92
C LEU A 94 -8.37 -1.40 -5.21
N GLU A 95 -9.40 -0.58 -5.12
CA GLU A 95 -10.22 -0.18 -6.26
C GLU A 95 -9.45 0.71 -7.25
N GLU A 96 -8.79 1.75 -6.75
CA GLU A 96 -8.10 2.74 -7.61
C GLU A 96 -6.81 2.19 -8.24
N LEU A 97 -6.22 1.17 -7.64
CA LEU A 97 -5.09 0.42 -8.21
C LEU A 97 -5.53 -0.62 -9.25
N GLY A 98 -6.82 -0.96 -9.28
CA GLY A 98 -7.38 -1.92 -10.23
C GLY A 98 -7.30 -3.39 -9.82
N PHE A 99 -7.15 -3.67 -8.53
CA PHE A 99 -7.28 -5.04 -8.01
C PHE A 99 -8.73 -5.52 -8.00
N CYS A 100 -9.69 -4.61 -7.95
CA CYS A 100 -11.11 -4.85 -8.11
C CYS A 100 -11.80 -3.61 -8.68
N GLU A 101 -13.02 -3.78 -9.15
CA GLU A 101 -13.82 -2.66 -9.65
C GLU A 101 -14.30 -1.75 -8.50
N ARG A 102 -14.64 -0.51 -8.84
CA ARG A 102 -15.10 0.48 -7.87
C ARG A 102 -16.40 0.04 -7.21
N GLY A 103 -16.42 -0.08 -5.90
CA GLY A 103 -17.53 -0.57 -5.07
C GLY A 103 -17.46 -2.06 -4.75
N GLU A 104 -16.50 -2.80 -5.30
CA GLU A 104 -16.32 -4.24 -5.06
C GLU A 104 -15.29 -4.57 -3.98
N SER A 105 -14.56 -3.58 -3.48
CA SER A 105 -13.55 -3.81 -2.46
C SER A 105 -14.05 -4.52 -1.19
N PRO A 106 -15.31 -4.33 -0.70
CA PRO A 106 -15.80 -5.10 0.44
C PRO A 106 -15.87 -6.61 0.15
N ASP A 107 -16.29 -6.99 -1.05
CA ASP A 107 -16.35 -8.40 -1.46
C ASP A 107 -14.96 -8.94 -1.78
N PHE A 108 -14.08 -8.09 -2.34
CA PHE A 108 -12.69 -8.46 -2.61
C PHE A 108 -11.91 -8.80 -1.34
N VAL A 109 -12.11 -8.08 -0.25
CA VAL A 109 -11.39 -8.35 1.02
C VAL A 109 -12.02 -9.46 1.86
N ALA A 110 -13.21 -9.93 1.46
CA ALA A 110 -13.88 -11.01 2.17
C ALA A 110 -13.10 -12.33 2.09
N ASP A 111 -13.46 -13.26 2.97
CA ASP A 111 -12.95 -14.64 2.97
C ASP A 111 -11.42 -14.79 3.07
N GLY A 112 -10.74 -13.77 3.61
CA GLY A 112 -9.30 -13.82 3.86
C GLY A 112 -8.43 -13.59 2.62
N ARG A 113 -8.96 -13.08 1.52
CA ARG A 113 -8.23 -12.82 0.26
C ARG A 113 -6.99 -11.97 0.45
N ILE A 114 -7.07 -10.98 1.31
CA ILE A 114 -5.94 -10.07 1.60
C ILE A 114 -5.10 -10.51 2.81
N GLY A 115 -5.43 -11.64 3.40
CA GLY A 115 -4.67 -12.23 4.49
C GLY A 115 -3.41 -12.95 3.99
N LEU A 116 -2.54 -13.30 4.92
CA LEU A 116 -1.36 -14.11 4.62
C LEU A 116 -1.80 -15.47 4.05
N GLY A 117 -1.27 -15.84 2.89
CA GLY A 117 -1.69 -17.02 2.13
C GLY A 117 -2.97 -16.82 1.29
N GLY A 118 -3.55 -15.63 1.30
CA GLY A 118 -4.63 -15.23 0.40
C GLY A 118 -4.13 -14.88 -1.00
N GLU A 119 -5.05 -14.43 -1.84
CA GLU A 119 -4.78 -14.07 -3.23
C GLU A 119 -3.83 -12.86 -3.37
N LEU A 120 -4.02 -11.85 -2.54
CA LEU A 120 -3.19 -10.65 -2.45
C LEU A 120 -2.89 -10.34 -0.98
N PRO A 121 -1.82 -10.86 -0.37
CA PRO A 121 -1.45 -10.50 0.98
C PRO A 121 -1.20 -8.99 1.13
N VAL A 122 -1.95 -8.34 2.02
CA VAL A 122 -1.84 -6.89 2.26
C VAL A 122 -1.31 -6.65 3.67
N ASN A 123 -0.37 -5.72 3.80
CA ASN A 123 0.17 -5.26 5.09
C ASN A 123 0.59 -6.39 6.02
N THR A 124 1.43 -7.28 5.53
CA THR A 124 1.85 -8.53 6.18
C THR A 124 2.48 -8.35 7.57
N HIS A 125 2.94 -7.15 7.90
CA HIS A 125 3.50 -6.78 9.22
C HIS A 125 2.46 -6.18 10.17
N GLY A 126 1.23 -5.97 9.71
CA GLY A 126 0.16 -5.35 10.48
C GLY A 126 -0.15 -3.89 10.11
N GLY A 127 0.66 -3.30 9.25
CA GLY A 127 0.44 -1.94 8.75
C GLY A 127 0.56 -0.84 9.80
N LEU A 128 0.04 0.32 9.48
CA LEU A 128 -0.04 1.47 10.40
C LEU A 128 -1.08 1.23 11.50
N LEU A 129 -2.09 0.39 11.22
CA LEU A 129 -3.19 0.10 12.16
C LEU A 129 -2.75 -0.79 13.32
N SER A 130 -1.79 -1.68 13.13
CA SER A 130 -1.45 -2.70 14.15
C SER A 130 0.02 -2.69 14.55
N GLU A 131 0.97 -2.35 13.67
CA GLU A 131 2.38 -2.26 14.03
C GLU A 131 2.74 -0.89 14.59
N ALA A 132 2.76 0.13 13.73
CA ALA A 132 3.11 1.50 14.10
C ALA A 132 2.83 2.47 12.96
N HIS A 133 2.40 3.68 13.26
CA HIS A 133 2.27 4.74 12.27
C HIS A 133 3.60 5.49 12.12
N VAL A 134 4.48 5.00 11.25
CA VAL A 134 5.79 5.61 10.94
C VAL A 134 5.75 6.23 9.51
N ALA A 135 4.67 6.93 9.20
CA ALA A 135 4.44 7.63 7.92
C ALA A 135 4.71 6.76 6.67
N GLY A 136 4.36 5.47 6.74
CA GLY A 136 4.51 4.52 5.64
C GLY A 136 5.93 3.99 5.41
N MET A 137 6.94 4.46 6.12
CA MET A 137 8.31 3.95 5.97
C MET A 137 8.44 2.49 6.42
N ASN A 138 7.65 2.05 7.38
CA ASN A 138 7.58 0.64 7.79
C ASN A 138 7.05 -0.27 6.68
N HIS A 139 6.14 0.20 5.83
CA HIS A 139 5.69 -0.53 4.63
C HIS A 139 6.85 -0.82 3.67
N ILE A 140 7.73 0.17 3.45
CA ILE A 140 8.91 -0.01 2.59
C ILE A 140 9.86 -1.03 3.22
N VAL A 141 10.09 -0.96 4.54
CA VAL A 141 10.94 -1.91 5.26
C VAL A 141 10.38 -3.32 5.17
N GLU A 142 9.07 -3.49 5.36
CA GLU A 142 8.43 -4.80 5.23
C GLU A 142 8.53 -5.34 3.81
N ALA A 143 8.26 -4.52 2.79
CA ALA A 143 8.38 -4.95 1.40
C ALA A 143 9.80 -5.44 1.07
N VAL A 144 10.82 -4.72 1.54
CA VAL A 144 12.21 -5.15 1.37
C VAL A 144 12.50 -6.48 2.08
N ARG A 145 11.95 -6.69 3.28
CA ARG A 145 12.09 -7.96 4.02
C ARG A 145 11.39 -9.12 3.32
N GLN A 146 10.17 -8.89 2.82
CA GLN A 146 9.43 -9.90 2.06
C GLN A 146 10.22 -10.36 0.83
N LEU A 147 10.72 -9.41 0.02
CA LEU A 147 11.52 -9.71 -1.18
C LEU A 147 12.90 -10.32 -0.88
N ARG A 148 13.37 -10.22 0.36
CA ARG A 148 14.60 -10.88 0.83
C ARG A 148 14.37 -12.27 1.43
N GLY A 149 13.13 -12.67 1.69
CA GLY A 149 12.81 -13.87 2.42
C GLY A 149 13.08 -13.79 3.93
N ASP A 150 13.08 -12.60 4.50
CA ASP A 150 13.48 -12.33 5.89
C ASP A 150 12.27 -12.14 6.84
N CYS A 151 11.05 -12.56 6.45
CA CYS A 151 9.82 -12.32 7.22
C CYS A 151 9.36 -13.47 8.13
N GLY A 152 10.06 -14.62 8.11
CA GLY A 152 9.74 -15.76 8.97
C GLY A 152 8.31 -16.27 8.76
N GLU A 153 7.50 -16.33 9.83
CA GLU A 153 6.13 -16.89 9.77
C GLU A 153 5.15 -16.05 8.93
N ARG A 154 5.46 -14.79 8.68
CA ARG A 154 4.65 -13.91 7.82
C ARG A 154 5.19 -13.78 6.39
N GLN A 155 6.12 -14.64 6.00
CA GLN A 155 6.71 -14.64 4.68
C GLN A 155 5.66 -14.99 3.61
N VAL A 156 5.52 -14.15 2.59
CA VAL A 156 4.79 -14.48 1.37
C VAL A 156 5.65 -15.42 0.53
N GLU A 157 5.11 -16.57 0.20
CA GLU A 157 5.84 -17.58 -0.56
C GLU A 157 6.11 -17.09 -2.00
N ASN A 158 7.34 -17.29 -2.45
CA ASN A 158 7.78 -16.96 -3.82
C ASN A 158 7.57 -15.49 -4.22
N ALA A 159 7.60 -14.56 -3.26
CA ALA A 159 7.43 -13.14 -3.52
C ALA A 159 8.58 -12.57 -4.37
N GLU A 160 8.27 -12.10 -5.56
CA GLU A 160 9.20 -11.48 -6.50
C GLU A 160 8.87 -10.00 -6.77
N VAL A 161 7.57 -9.64 -6.75
CA VAL A 161 7.11 -8.29 -7.01
C VAL A 161 6.19 -7.81 -5.89
N GLY A 162 6.58 -6.74 -5.22
CA GLY A 162 5.78 -6.08 -4.18
C GLY A 162 5.39 -4.66 -4.56
N LEU A 163 4.18 -4.28 -4.21
CA LEU A 163 3.68 -2.92 -4.35
C LEU A 163 3.69 -2.22 -2.98
N VAL A 164 4.16 -0.97 -2.96
CA VAL A 164 4.10 -0.12 -1.75
C VAL A 164 3.43 1.19 -2.10
N THR A 165 2.50 1.64 -1.26
CA THR A 165 1.86 2.94 -1.42
C THR A 165 2.18 3.87 -0.26
N GLY A 166 2.22 5.17 -0.56
CA GLY A 166 2.17 6.26 0.38
C GLY A 166 0.81 6.97 0.30
N TYR A 167 0.58 7.89 1.21
CA TYR A 167 -0.62 8.71 1.23
C TYR A 167 -0.25 10.07 1.82
N GLY A 168 -0.48 11.10 1.06
CA GLY A 168 -0.29 12.48 1.49
C GLY A 168 -1.58 13.08 2.07
N ASP A 169 -1.53 14.34 2.39
CA ASP A 169 -2.69 15.07 2.86
C ASP A 169 -3.81 15.06 1.81
N PHE A 170 -5.04 14.85 2.28
CA PHE A 170 -6.25 14.87 1.45
C PHE A 170 -6.33 13.84 0.31
N GLY A 171 -5.57 12.77 0.40
CA GLY A 171 -5.66 11.65 -0.53
C GLY A 171 -4.75 11.75 -1.76
N ASP A 172 -3.63 12.37 -1.59
CA ASP A 172 -2.56 12.43 -2.58
C ASP A 172 -1.62 11.22 -2.51
#